data_7146776981e62cc95f8a7ad5ff6763c0
#
_entry.id   7146776981e62cc95f8a7ad5ff6763c0
#
_cell.length_a   1.000
_cell.length_b   1.000
_cell.length_c   1.000
_cell.angle_alpha   90.00
_cell.angle_beta   90.00
_cell.angle_gamma   90.00
#
_symmetry.space_group_name_H-M   'P 1'
#
loop_
_entity.id
_entity.type
_entity.pdbx_description
1 polymer ?
#
loop_
_entity_poly.entity_id
_entity_poly.type
_entity_poly.pdbx_seq_one_letter_code
_entity_poly.pdbx_strand_id
1 'polypeptide(L)'
;MSASYFCVLFCLVWPLPCHLNYVHRDGREPRPLLFLDRAQFAAAFAADVPEKLAAFIADSQVGFGVDALNGAVSEPAWRTKPSWYLVTTHDRMIRPASQRAMSERAKAAVTEAPGNHAIFVSQPTVVAQLIKQAANATS
;
A
#
# COMPACT_ATOMS: atom_id res chain seq x y z
N MET A 1 7.86 -9.01 23.18
CA MET A 1 7.98 -7.57 22.94
C MET A 1 6.95 -7.18 21.90
N SER A 2 6.08 -6.30 22.26
CA SER A 2 4.69 -6.10 21.86
C SER A 2 4.51 -5.68 20.40
N ALA A 3 3.55 -6.30 19.69
CA ALA A 3 3.08 -5.99 18.34
C ALA A 3 2.45 -4.57 18.18
N SER A 4 2.34 -3.83 19.28
CA SER A 4 1.75 -2.48 19.33
C SER A 4 2.56 -1.39 18.60
N TYR A 5 3.82 -1.65 18.28
CA TYR A 5 4.68 -0.62 17.65
C TYR A 5 4.44 -0.41 16.16
N PHE A 6 3.83 -1.37 15.46
CA PHE A 6 3.67 -1.25 14.00
C PHE A 6 2.46 -0.39 13.61
N CYS A 7 1.37 -0.48 14.35
CA CYS A 7 0.19 0.37 14.12
C CYS A 7 0.48 1.84 14.50
N VAL A 8 1.25 2.05 15.58
CA VAL A 8 1.69 3.37 16.04
C VAL A 8 2.66 4.02 15.04
N LEU A 9 3.53 3.22 14.37
CA LEU A 9 4.46 3.77 13.37
C LEU A 9 3.75 4.20 12.09
N PHE A 10 2.71 3.48 11.66
CA PHE A 10 1.94 3.84 10.46
C PHE A 10 1.08 5.09 10.69
N CYS A 11 0.50 5.26 11.90
CA CYS A 11 -0.27 6.46 12.27
C CYS A 11 0.61 7.64 12.71
N LEU A 12 1.82 7.41 13.26
CA LEU A 12 2.72 8.49 13.71
C LEU A 12 3.52 9.13 12.58
N VAL A 13 3.63 8.47 11.43
CA VAL A 13 4.42 8.99 10.29
C VAL A 13 3.61 9.90 9.39
N TRP A 14 2.25 9.79 9.39
CA TRP A 14 1.33 10.69 8.71
C TRP A 14 -0.08 10.50 9.28
N PRO A 15 -0.81 11.57 9.63
CA PRO A 15 -2.22 11.46 9.93
C PRO A 15 -2.96 11.15 8.61
N LEU A 16 -3.00 9.86 8.23
CA LEU A 16 -3.86 9.44 7.14
C LEU A 16 -5.29 9.71 7.56
N PRO A 17 -6.07 10.38 6.75
CA PRO A 17 -7.48 10.61 7.00
C PRO A 17 -8.24 9.31 6.80
N CYS A 18 -8.15 8.42 7.78
CA CYS A 18 -8.84 7.14 7.78
C CYS A 18 -9.99 7.17 8.78
N HIS A 19 -11.09 6.54 8.45
CA HIS A 19 -12.17 6.29 9.37
C HIS A 19 -12.37 4.78 9.58
N LEU A 20 -12.79 4.42 10.78
CA LEU A 20 -13.10 3.04 11.17
C LEU A 20 -14.60 2.78 10.96
N ASN A 21 -14.92 1.73 10.23
CA ASN A 21 -16.25 1.16 10.16
C ASN A 21 -16.24 -0.25 10.75
N TYR A 22 -17.33 -0.61 11.43
CA TYR A 22 -17.53 -1.95 11.93
C TYR A 22 -18.51 -2.69 11.04
N VAL A 23 -18.10 -3.80 10.47
CA VAL A 23 -18.95 -4.61 9.60
C VAL A 23 -19.33 -5.90 10.32
N HIS A 24 -20.66 -6.11 10.46
CA HIS A 24 -21.23 -7.37 10.88
C HIS A 24 -21.37 -8.28 9.66
N ARG A 25 -20.78 -9.44 9.69
CA ARG A 25 -20.91 -10.44 8.63
C ARG A 25 -21.21 -11.81 9.22
N ASP A 26 -22.30 -12.41 8.77
CA ASP A 26 -22.65 -13.81 9.05
C ASP A 26 -22.73 -14.18 10.54
N GLY A 27 -23.29 -13.29 11.38
CA GLY A 27 -23.46 -13.56 12.82
C GLY A 27 -22.17 -13.62 13.64
N ARG A 28 -21.05 -13.21 13.05
CA ARG A 28 -19.76 -13.08 13.74
C ARG A 28 -19.64 -11.71 14.41
N GLU A 29 -18.75 -11.62 15.41
CA GLU A 29 -18.40 -10.35 16.04
C GLU A 29 -17.96 -9.31 14.98
N PRO A 30 -18.38 -8.04 15.15
CA PRO A 30 -18.06 -6.98 14.21
C PRO A 30 -16.54 -6.78 14.11
N ARG A 31 -16.03 -6.77 12.89
CA ARG A 31 -14.61 -6.54 12.64
C ARG A 31 -14.37 -5.10 12.23
N PRO A 32 -13.37 -4.44 12.81
CA PRO A 32 -13.00 -3.09 12.41
C PRO A 32 -12.33 -3.10 11.04
N LEU A 33 -12.85 -2.28 10.13
CA LEU A 33 -12.29 -2.05 8.80
C LEU A 33 -11.87 -0.58 8.67
N LEU A 34 -10.71 -0.37 8.07
CA LEU A 34 -10.18 0.94 7.72
C LEU A 34 -10.59 1.31 6.30
N PHE A 35 -11.01 2.55 6.13
CA PHE A 35 -11.23 3.19 4.83
C PHE A 35 -10.49 4.51 4.81
N LEU A 36 -9.98 4.91 3.66
CA LEU A 36 -9.54 6.28 3.46
C LEU A 36 -10.74 7.21 3.39
N ASP A 37 -10.64 8.39 4.01
CA ASP A 37 -11.63 9.43 3.87
C ASP A 37 -11.81 9.79 2.39
N ARG A 38 -13.07 9.75 1.91
CA ARG A 38 -13.41 9.96 0.51
C ARG A 38 -12.96 11.34 0.00
N ALA A 39 -13.11 12.38 0.81
CA ALA A 39 -12.75 13.74 0.41
C ALA A 39 -11.23 13.92 0.26
N GLN A 40 -10.44 13.09 0.93
CA GLN A 40 -8.98 13.15 0.89
C GLN A 40 -8.34 12.04 0.05
N PHE A 41 -9.15 11.10 -0.44
CA PHE A 41 -8.68 9.92 -1.17
C PHE A 41 -7.82 10.29 -2.38
N ALA A 42 -8.31 11.18 -3.23
CA ALA A 42 -7.57 11.60 -4.42
C ALA A 42 -6.21 12.20 -4.04
N ALA A 43 -6.17 13.12 -3.09
CA ALA A 43 -4.92 13.78 -2.68
C ALA A 43 -3.90 12.83 -2.02
N ALA A 44 -4.37 11.80 -1.30
CA ALA A 44 -3.51 10.87 -0.58
C ALA A 44 -3.07 9.69 -1.44
N PHE A 45 -4.02 9.05 -2.15
CA PHE A 45 -3.83 7.78 -2.84
C PHE A 45 -3.60 7.92 -4.35
N ALA A 46 -4.29 8.87 -5.00
CA ALA A 46 -4.42 8.95 -6.45
C ALA A 46 -4.22 10.37 -7.00
N ALA A 47 -3.22 11.10 -6.46
CA ALA A 47 -3.02 12.51 -6.80
C ALA A 47 -2.56 12.76 -8.26
N ASP A 48 -2.09 11.74 -8.94
CA ASP A 48 -1.67 11.74 -10.35
C ASP A 48 -2.66 11.00 -11.27
N VAL A 49 -3.84 10.67 -10.77
CA VAL A 49 -4.94 10.04 -11.53
C VAL A 49 -6.00 11.09 -11.87
N PRO A 50 -6.62 11.04 -13.07
CA PRO A 50 -7.71 11.95 -13.41
C PRO A 50 -8.84 11.95 -12.37
N GLU A 51 -9.35 13.13 -12.01
CA GLU A 51 -10.28 13.35 -10.89
C GLU A 51 -11.49 12.40 -10.91
N LYS A 52 -12.14 12.23 -12.07
CA LYS A 52 -13.30 11.33 -12.21
C LYS A 52 -12.96 9.87 -11.90
N LEU A 53 -11.76 9.44 -12.33
CA LEU A 53 -11.29 8.08 -12.07
C LEU A 53 -10.89 7.92 -10.59
N ALA A 54 -10.23 8.91 -10.01
CA ALA A 54 -9.89 8.92 -8.59
C ALA A 54 -11.16 8.87 -7.69
N ALA A 55 -12.21 9.61 -8.06
CA ALA A 55 -13.50 9.55 -7.37
C ALA A 55 -14.17 8.17 -7.48
N PHE A 56 -14.15 7.57 -8.67
CA PHE A 56 -14.66 6.20 -8.86
C PHE A 56 -13.90 5.17 -8.01
N ILE A 57 -12.57 5.27 -7.97
CA ILE A 57 -11.74 4.38 -7.14
C ILE A 57 -12.06 4.58 -5.65
N ALA A 58 -12.25 5.84 -5.21
CA ALA A 58 -12.65 6.15 -3.84
C ALA A 58 -13.98 5.50 -3.46
N ASP A 59 -14.96 5.51 -4.37
CA ASP A 59 -16.27 4.89 -4.15
C ASP A 59 -16.21 3.34 -4.18
N SER A 60 -15.21 2.81 -4.85
CA SER A 60 -14.98 1.37 -5.00
C SER A 60 -14.11 0.76 -3.90
N GLN A 61 -13.76 1.52 -2.87
CA GLN A 61 -12.92 1.02 -1.78
C GLN A 61 -13.51 -0.22 -1.12
N VAL A 62 -12.65 -1.18 -0.86
CA VAL A 62 -12.93 -2.32 0.03
C VAL A 62 -12.24 -2.06 1.37
N GLY A 63 -12.94 -2.27 2.47
CA GLY A 63 -12.41 -2.04 3.80
C GLY A 63 -11.19 -2.91 4.09
N PHE A 64 -10.14 -2.30 4.61
CA PHE A 64 -8.92 -2.98 5.03
C PHE A 64 -9.03 -3.44 6.47
N GLY A 65 -8.91 -4.74 6.73
CA GLY A 65 -9.03 -5.31 8.08
C GLY A 65 -7.90 -4.86 8.99
N VAL A 66 -8.25 -4.31 10.17
CA VAL A 66 -7.25 -3.92 11.18
C VAL A 66 -6.42 -5.12 11.64
N ASP A 67 -7.02 -6.30 11.73
CA ASP A 67 -6.31 -7.54 12.07
C ASP A 67 -5.26 -7.92 11.02
N ALA A 68 -5.55 -7.68 9.74
CA ALA A 68 -4.60 -7.92 8.66
C ALA A 68 -3.42 -6.95 8.71
N LEU A 69 -3.66 -5.70 9.12
CA LEU A 69 -2.61 -4.69 9.29
C LEU A 69 -1.68 -5.03 10.46
N ASN A 70 -2.23 -5.58 11.54
CA ASN A 70 -1.48 -5.93 12.75
C ASN A 70 -0.96 -7.37 12.73
N GLY A 71 -1.34 -8.16 11.75
CA GLY A 71 -0.95 -9.56 11.61
C GLY A 71 0.56 -9.73 11.37
N ALA A 72 1.16 -10.66 12.07
CA ALA A 72 2.55 -11.04 11.85
C ALA A 72 2.65 -12.03 10.68
N VAL A 73 3.62 -11.82 9.79
CA VAL A 73 4.00 -12.78 8.76
C VAL A 73 5.20 -13.59 9.28
N SER A 74 5.01 -14.87 9.55
CA SER A 74 6.06 -15.75 10.12
C SER A 74 7.14 -16.09 9.10
N GLU A 75 6.73 -16.38 7.86
CA GLU A 75 7.61 -16.82 6.77
C GLU A 75 7.40 -15.94 5.52
N PRO A 76 7.92 -14.71 5.52
CA PRO A 76 7.76 -13.85 4.35
C PRO A 76 8.62 -14.34 3.19
N ALA A 77 8.00 -14.48 2.01
CA ALA A 77 8.61 -15.03 0.80
C ALA A 77 9.90 -14.29 0.37
N TRP A 78 10.00 -12.98 0.64
CA TRP A 78 11.19 -12.18 0.31
C TRP A 78 12.48 -12.64 1.02
N ARG A 79 12.40 -13.49 2.05
CA ARG A 79 13.59 -14.09 2.69
C ARG A 79 14.26 -15.14 1.84
N THR A 80 13.52 -15.80 0.97
CA THR A 80 13.98 -16.95 0.19
C THR A 80 13.81 -16.80 -1.33
N LYS A 81 13.03 -15.79 -1.76
CA LYS A 81 12.75 -15.53 -3.16
C LYS A 81 13.32 -14.19 -3.60
N PRO A 82 13.83 -14.08 -4.83
CA PRO A 82 14.21 -12.79 -5.39
C PRO A 82 12.97 -11.85 -5.40
N SER A 83 13.21 -10.58 -5.15
CA SER A 83 12.15 -9.59 -5.01
C SER A 83 12.49 -8.33 -5.81
N TRP A 84 11.46 -7.69 -6.36
CA TRP A 84 11.55 -6.40 -7.06
C TRP A 84 10.62 -5.40 -6.40
N TYR A 85 11.05 -4.18 -6.29
CA TYR A 85 10.31 -3.12 -5.63
C TYR A 85 10.27 -1.86 -6.49
N LEU A 86 9.08 -1.31 -6.69
CA LEU A 86 8.89 -0.01 -7.31
C LEU A 86 8.68 1.04 -6.22
N VAL A 87 9.66 1.91 -6.05
CA VAL A 87 9.56 3.07 -5.16
C VAL A 87 8.89 4.21 -5.92
N THR A 88 7.77 4.69 -5.42
CA THR A 88 7.05 5.85 -5.96
C THR A 88 7.48 7.11 -5.22
N THR A 89 8.16 8.04 -5.93
CA THR A 89 8.85 9.16 -5.27
C THR A 89 7.94 10.28 -4.79
N HIS A 90 6.66 10.29 -5.20
CA HIS A 90 5.64 11.25 -4.77
C HIS A 90 4.53 10.59 -3.93
N ASP A 91 4.73 9.36 -3.49
CA ASP A 91 3.74 8.62 -2.70
C ASP A 91 3.47 9.32 -1.36
N ARG A 92 2.18 9.56 -1.11
CA ARG A 92 1.70 10.21 0.10
C ARG A 92 1.06 9.23 1.10
N MET A 93 0.84 7.99 0.68
CA MET A 93 0.37 6.90 1.55
C MET A 93 1.53 6.24 2.29
N ILE A 94 2.54 5.81 1.53
CA ILE A 94 3.76 5.21 2.07
C ILE A 94 4.92 6.09 1.62
N ARG A 95 5.47 6.87 2.53
CA ARG A 95 6.56 7.80 2.22
C ARG A 95 7.70 7.10 1.49
N PRO A 96 8.33 7.72 0.47
CA PRO A 96 9.42 7.12 -0.28
C PRO A 96 10.57 6.62 0.59
N ALA A 97 10.89 7.30 1.69
CA ALA A 97 11.90 6.85 2.64
C ALA A 97 11.53 5.51 3.30
N SER A 98 10.25 5.32 3.65
CA SER A 98 9.75 4.05 4.20
C SER A 98 9.76 2.94 3.15
N GLN A 99 9.41 3.26 1.90
CA GLN A 99 9.48 2.32 0.78
C GLN A 99 10.93 1.84 0.55
N ARG A 100 11.91 2.75 0.57
CA ARG A 100 13.34 2.39 0.46
C ARG A 100 13.80 1.50 1.60
N ALA A 101 13.44 1.82 2.84
CA ALA A 101 13.79 0.99 4.00
C ALA A 101 13.16 -0.42 3.93
N MET A 102 11.92 -0.54 3.43
CA MET A 102 11.28 -1.84 3.22
C MET A 102 11.94 -2.63 2.10
N SER A 103 12.28 -1.99 0.98
CA SER A 103 12.94 -2.65 -0.15
C SER A 103 14.37 -3.11 0.21
N GLU A 104 15.10 -2.31 0.99
CA GLU A 104 16.42 -2.67 1.51
C GLU A 104 16.35 -3.89 2.44
N ARG A 105 15.40 -3.89 3.39
CA ARG A 105 15.15 -5.03 4.28
C ARG A 105 14.82 -6.30 3.51
N ALA A 106 14.08 -6.18 2.41
CA ALA A 106 13.72 -7.28 1.52
C ALA A 106 14.86 -7.68 0.57
N LYS A 107 15.96 -6.92 0.51
CA LYS A 107 17.04 -7.07 -0.47
C LYS A 107 16.51 -7.08 -1.91
N ALA A 108 15.49 -6.28 -2.17
CA ALA A 108 14.83 -6.23 -3.46
C ALA A 108 15.65 -5.46 -4.49
N ALA A 109 15.54 -5.85 -5.77
CA ALA A 109 15.99 -5.02 -6.89
C ALA A 109 15.04 -3.81 -7.00
N VAL A 110 15.57 -2.59 -6.82
CA VAL A 110 14.76 -1.38 -6.72
C VAL A 110 14.72 -0.63 -8.05
N THR A 111 13.53 -0.21 -8.43
CA THR A 111 13.29 0.79 -9.48
C THR A 111 12.56 1.97 -8.84
N GLU A 112 12.95 3.21 -9.16
CA GLU A 112 12.25 4.40 -8.70
C GLU A 112 11.54 5.09 -9.87
N ALA A 113 10.33 5.58 -9.63
CA ALA A 113 9.57 6.34 -10.60
C ALA A 113 8.82 7.51 -9.96
N PRO A 114 8.68 8.63 -10.68
CA PRO A 114 7.85 9.75 -10.23
C PRO A 114 6.37 9.35 -10.34
N GLY A 115 5.69 9.19 -9.23
CA GLY A 115 4.29 8.79 -9.17
C GLY A 115 3.78 8.71 -7.75
N ASN A 116 2.48 8.64 -7.59
CA ASN A 116 1.80 8.45 -6.32
C ASN A 116 1.51 6.98 -6.05
N HIS A 117 0.74 6.70 -5.00
CA HIS A 117 0.42 5.33 -4.58
C HIS A 117 -0.29 4.53 -5.68
N ALA A 118 -1.17 5.18 -6.44
CA ALA A 118 -1.90 4.57 -7.57
C ALA A 118 -1.11 4.57 -8.90
N ILE A 119 0.22 4.47 -8.87
CA ILE A 119 1.07 4.48 -10.08
C ILE A 119 0.68 3.41 -11.10
N PHE A 120 0.14 2.29 -10.66
CA PHE A 120 -0.36 1.23 -11.54
C PHE A 120 -1.57 1.65 -12.40
N VAL A 121 -2.26 2.72 -12.00
CA VAL A 121 -3.34 3.36 -12.76
C VAL A 121 -2.79 4.50 -13.63
N SER A 122 -1.98 5.39 -13.04
CA SER A 122 -1.48 6.59 -13.72
C SER A 122 -0.37 6.28 -14.72
N GLN A 123 0.49 5.28 -14.43
CA GLN A 123 1.64 4.91 -15.26
C GLN A 123 1.78 3.38 -15.41
N PRO A 124 0.79 2.69 -15.98
CA PRO A 124 0.75 1.22 -16.06
C PRO A 124 1.96 0.63 -16.79
N THR A 125 2.52 1.36 -17.75
CA THR A 125 3.69 0.93 -18.51
C THR A 125 4.93 0.74 -17.63
N VAL A 126 5.16 1.63 -16.66
CA VAL A 126 6.28 1.52 -15.72
C VAL A 126 6.16 0.24 -14.88
N VAL A 127 4.97 -0.02 -14.38
CA VAL A 127 4.67 -1.24 -13.60
C VAL A 127 4.85 -2.49 -14.46
N ALA A 128 4.32 -2.48 -15.69
CA ALA A 128 4.46 -3.61 -16.62
C ALA A 128 5.92 -3.90 -16.99
N GLN A 129 6.75 -2.86 -17.14
CA GLN A 129 8.19 -3.03 -17.40
C GLN A 129 8.89 -3.72 -16.23
N LEU A 130 8.62 -3.31 -14.98
CA LEU A 130 9.19 -3.95 -13.81
C LEU A 130 8.78 -5.42 -13.70
N ILE A 131 7.49 -5.73 -13.97
CA ILE A 131 6.99 -7.11 -13.96
C ILE A 131 7.71 -7.96 -15.03
N LYS A 132 7.88 -7.44 -16.24
CA LYS A 132 8.62 -8.13 -17.31
C LYS A 132 10.08 -8.36 -16.94
N GLN A 133 10.73 -7.37 -16.33
CA GLN A 133 12.11 -7.49 -15.84
C GLN A 133 12.22 -8.61 -14.80
N ALA A 134 11.31 -8.65 -13.82
CA ALA A 134 11.26 -9.69 -12.81
C ALA A 134 11.05 -11.07 -13.41
N ALA A 135 10.11 -11.22 -14.36
CA ALA A 135 9.84 -12.48 -15.03
C ALA A 135 11.08 -13.00 -15.80
N ASN A 136 11.75 -12.13 -16.56
CA ASN A 136 12.93 -12.50 -17.33
C ASN A 136 14.13 -12.90 -16.44
N ALA A 137 14.23 -12.35 -15.25
CA ALA A 137 15.32 -12.66 -14.31
C ALA A 137 15.12 -13.98 -13.54
N THR A 138 13.93 -14.57 -13.62
CA THR A 138 13.56 -15.82 -12.92
C THR A 138 13.27 -16.99 -13.86
N SER A 139 13.45 -16.79 -15.16
CA SER A 139 13.23 -17.78 -16.23
C SER A 139 14.42 -18.70 -16.43
#